data_5d67a70dd90e2e7fa68006f5cc192bbf
#
_entry.id   5d67a70dd90e2e7fa68006f5cc192bbf
#
_cell.length_a   1.000
_cell.length_b   1.000
_cell.length_c   1.000
_cell.angle_alpha   90.00
_cell.angle_beta   90.00
_cell.angle_gamma   90.00
#
_symmetry.space_group_name_H-M   'P 1'
#
loop_
_entity.id
_entity.type
_entity.pdbx_description
1 polymer ?
#
loop_
_entity_poly.entity_id
_entity_poly.type
_entity_poly.pdbx_seq_one_letter_code
_entity_poly.pdbx_strand_id
1 'polypeptide(L)'
;MLARLFARRYLFSPHSRSVVNLISGLSVAAVAMPVAAMIVLLSVFNGFESLVRSMYSAFDPDLSITPRQGRTFPAGAVDTAALARIPGVGAVSFLLEQSALLERGGRQATAVVRGVDDAYGAVFPLSDAVVTGAWRVREGDRNYLVVGQAMAWTLGVRSLADADVALYAVRRGSFSSLLPIENYTRRTVPVGGVFSLDLETEQSYVLTSLELAQRLFNYPDRVSSLVVRLAPGADAERVRRAVAEEAGDGFRVRTRDELRASFYRIMTYEKW
;
A
#
# COMPACT_ATOMS: atom_id res chain seq x y z
N MET A 1 -49.70 18.85 -22.63
CA MET A 1 -50.16 17.49 -22.26
C MET A 1 -50.76 16.71 -23.43
N LEU A 2 -51.57 17.31 -24.29
CA LEU A 2 -52.20 16.68 -25.49
C LEU A 2 -51.21 16.10 -26.50
N ALA A 3 -50.13 16.78 -26.83
CA ALA A 3 -49.13 16.35 -27.83
C ALA A 3 -48.44 15.02 -27.41
N ARG A 4 -48.16 14.81 -26.13
CA ARG A 4 -47.60 13.55 -25.59
C ARG A 4 -48.60 12.39 -25.67
N LEU A 5 -49.88 12.67 -25.49
CA LEU A 5 -50.95 11.65 -25.57
C LEU A 5 -51.15 11.21 -27.03
N PHE A 6 -51.13 12.13 -27.98
CA PHE A 6 -51.20 11.85 -29.41
C PHE A 6 -49.98 11.07 -29.89
N ALA A 7 -48.79 11.49 -29.52
CA ALA A 7 -47.55 10.80 -29.89
C ALA A 7 -47.54 9.34 -29.38
N ARG A 8 -47.95 9.10 -28.12
CA ARG A 8 -48.02 7.77 -27.55
C ARG A 8 -49.06 6.89 -28.22
N ARG A 9 -50.25 7.46 -28.58
CA ARG A 9 -51.31 6.74 -29.24
C ARG A 9 -51.01 6.40 -30.70
N TYR A 10 -50.23 7.24 -31.39
CA TYR A 10 -49.76 6.99 -32.75
C TYR A 10 -48.65 5.92 -32.79
N LEU A 11 -47.73 5.93 -31.82
CA LEU A 11 -46.65 4.96 -31.76
C LEU A 11 -47.12 3.53 -31.39
N PHE A 12 -48.17 3.41 -30.61
CA PHE A 12 -48.69 2.11 -30.09
C PHE A 12 -50.10 1.77 -30.58
N SER A 13 -50.47 2.19 -31.80
CA SER A 13 -51.77 1.85 -32.39
C SER A 13 -51.81 0.36 -32.83
N PRO A 14 -52.70 -0.46 -32.25
CA PRO A 14 -52.76 -1.91 -32.53
C PRO A 14 -53.32 -2.24 -33.91
N HIS A 15 -53.82 -1.28 -34.67
CA HIS A 15 -54.55 -1.51 -35.95
C HIS A 15 -53.75 -1.13 -37.20
N SER A 16 -52.53 -0.64 -37.10
CA SER A 16 -51.69 -0.31 -38.23
C SER A 16 -50.38 -1.09 -38.20
N ARG A 17 -50.33 -2.20 -38.88
CA ARG A 17 -49.07 -2.85 -39.31
C ARG A 17 -48.48 -2.02 -40.49
N SER A 18 -48.31 -0.75 -40.26
CA SER A 18 -47.71 0.12 -41.29
C SER A 18 -46.19 -0.10 -41.32
N VAL A 19 -45.63 -0.21 -42.50
CA VAL A 19 -44.17 -0.23 -42.75
C VAL A 19 -43.48 0.91 -41.99
N VAL A 20 -44.15 2.04 -41.82
CA VAL A 20 -43.65 3.21 -41.05
C VAL A 20 -43.40 2.87 -39.54
N ASN A 21 -44.26 2.08 -38.91
CA ASN A 21 -44.06 1.68 -37.50
C ASN A 21 -42.87 0.68 -37.37
N LEU A 22 -42.67 -0.18 -38.37
CA LEU A 22 -41.55 -1.09 -38.40
C LEU A 22 -40.23 -0.32 -38.57
N ILE A 23 -40.18 0.66 -39.50
CA ILE A 23 -39.02 1.49 -39.74
C ILE A 23 -38.72 2.36 -38.51
N SER A 24 -39.72 2.96 -37.88
CA SER A 24 -39.58 3.74 -36.66
C SER A 24 -39.06 2.89 -35.49
N GLY A 25 -39.57 1.68 -35.32
CA GLY A 25 -39.10 0.74 -34.29
C GLY A 25 -37.67 0.28 -34.53
N LEU A 26 -37.33 0.01 -35.78
CA LEU A 26 -35.93 -0.34 -36.16
C LEU A 26 -34.96 0.82 -35.94
N SER A 27 -35.38 2.04 -36.26
CA SER A 27 -34.57 3.25 -36.01
C SER A 27 -34.35 3.51 -34.52
N VAL A 28 -35.37 3.32 -33.69
CA VAL A 28 -35.24 3.40 -32.22
C VAL A 28 -34.31 2.32 -31.70
N ALA A 29 -34.44 1.10 -32.16
CA ALA A 29 -33.60 -0.02 -31.75
C ALA A 29 -32.12 0.20 -32.20
N ALA A 30 -31.90 0.72 -33.41
CA ALA A 30 -30.58 1.04 -33.93
C ALA A 30 -29.83 2.09 -33.11
N VAL A 31 -30.53 3.02 -32.46
CA VAL A 31 -29.92 4.00 -31.56
C VAL A 31 -29.86 3.46 -30.12
N ALA A 32 -30.91 2.79 -29.66
CA ALA A 32 -30.97 2.30 -28.27
C ALA A 32 -29.95 1.19 -27.97
N MET A 33 -29.70 0.27 -28.92
CA MET A 33 -28.75 -0.81 -28.71
C MET A 33 -27.30 -0.32 -28.49
N PRO A 34 -26.71 0.54 -29.33
CA PRO A 34 -25.35 1.05 -29.09
C PRO A 34 -25.25 1.84 -27.79
N VAL A 35 -26.29 2.65 -27.45
CA VAL A 35 -26.30 3.40 -26.20
C VAL A 35 -26.36 2.45 -24.98
N ALA A 36 -27.21 1.45 -25.03
CA ALA A 36 -27.27 0.43 -23.98
C ALA A 36 -25.94 -0.34 -23.84
N ALA A 37 -25.35 -0.74 -24.98
CA ALA A 37 -24.04 -1.40 -24.99
C ALA A 37 -22.95 -0.51 -24.38
N MET A 38 -22.95 0.78 -24.70
CA MET A 38 -21.97 1.75 -24.13
C MET A 38 -22.15 1.92 -22.62
N ILE A 39 -23.41 1.98 -22.13
CA ILE A 39 -23.70 2.08 -20.70
C ILE A 39 -23.22 0.80 -19.95
N VAL A 40 -23.49 -0.38 -20.52
CA VAL A 40 -23.00 -1.64 -19.95
C VAL A 40 -21.48 -1.69 -19.93
N LEU A 41 -20.84 -1.30 -21.03
CA LEU A 41 -19.37 -1.27 -21.11
C LEU A 41 -18.78 -0.33 -20.06
N LEU A 42 -19.30 0.90 -19.92
CA LEU A 42 -18.86 1.86 -18.89
C LEU A 42 -19.10 1.32 -17.48
N SER A 43 -20.22 0.66 -17.23
CA SER A 43 -20.50 0.03 -15.93
C SER A 43 -19.51 -1.07 -15.60
N VAL A 44 -19.15 -1.90 -16.59
CA VAL A 44 -18.13 -2.94 -16.43
C VAL A 44 -16.76 -2.32 -16.16
N PHE A 45 -16.37 -1.28 -16.90
CA PHE A 45 -15.12 -0.57 -16.65
C PHE A 45 -15.06 0.05 -15.26
N ASN A 46 -16.11 0.73 -14.82
CA ASN A 46 -16.19 1.32 -13.48
C ASN A 46 -16.13 0.23 -12.39
N GLY A 47 -16.82 -0.90 -12.60
CA GLY A 47 -16.76 -2.05 -11.70
C GLY A 47 -15.37 -2.67 -11.64
N PHE A 48 -14.70 -2.80 -12.78
CA PHE A 48 -13.33 -3.29 -12.87
C PHE A 48 -12.34 -2.33 -12.19
N GLU A 49 -12.46 -1.02 -12.41
CA GLU A 49 -11.65 -0.01 -11.71
C GLU A 49 -11.84 -0.09 -10.19
N SER A 50 -13.08 -0.24 -9.73
CA SER A 50 -13.38 -0.44 -8.30
C SER A 50 -12.75 -1.72 -7.75
N LEU A 51 -12.82 -2.83 -8.50
CA LEU A 51 -12.17 -4.08 -8.14
C LEU A 51 -10.64 -3.93 -8.07
N VAL A 52 -10.02 -3.30 -9.06
CA VAL A 52 -8.57 -3.03 -9.05
C VAL A 52 -8.21 -2.15 -7.86
N ARG A 53 -9.00 -1.13 -7.54
CA ARG A 53 -8.78 -0.28 -6.35
C ARG A 53 -8.93 -1.07 -5.04
N SER A 54 -9.84 -2.04 -4.96
CA SER A 54 -10.00 -2.90 -3.77
C SER A 54 -8.86 -3.88 -3.56
N MET A 55 -8.07 -4.17 -4.61
CA MET A 55 -6.83 -4.96 -4.52
C MET A 55 -5.64 -4.13 -4.00
N TYR A 56 -5.82 -2.84 -3.70
CA TYR A 56 -4.76 -2.04 -3.09
C TYR A 56 -4.46 -2.56 -1.69
N SER A 57 -3.20 -2.92 -1.46
CA SER A 57 -2.74 -3.28 -0.13
C SER A 57 -2.97 -2.12 0.85
N ALA A 58 -3.40 -2.44 2.06
CA ALA A 58 -3.52 -1.46 3.14
C ALA A 58 -2.18 -0.78 3.47
N PHE A 59 -1.07 -1.33 2.97
CA PHE A 59 0.28 -0.80 3.13
C PHE A 59 0.74 0.15 2.00
N ASP A 60 -0.08 0.39 0.98
CA ASP A 60 0.28 1.31 -0.10
C ASP A 60 0.01 2.76 0.31
N PRO A 61 1.02 3.62 0.48
CA PRO A 61 0.83 5.03 0.79
C PRO A 61 0.23 5.77 -0.41
N ASP A 62 -0.45 6.89 -0.15
CA ASP A 62 -0.94 7.75 -1.23
C ASP A 62 0.23 8.39 -1.99
N LEU A 63 1.27 8.85 -1.25
CA LEU A 63 2.53 9.31 -1.82
C LEU A 63 3.70 8.69 -1.07
N SER A 64 4.79 8.42 -1.78
CA SER A 64 6.06 7.96 -1.21
C SER A 64 7.20 8.84 -1.69
N ILE A 65 8.01 9.33 -0.76
CA ILE A 65 9.19 10.15 -0.97
C ILE A 65 10.42 9.25 -0.77
N THR A 66 11.21 9.06 -1.80
CA THR A 66 12.40 8.21 -1.78
C THR A 66 13.61 8.98 -2.32
N PRO A 67 14.84 8.70 -1.90
CA PRO A 67 16.02 9.36 -2.44
C PRO A 67 16.22 8.98 -3.92
N ARG A 68 16.71 9.90 -4.74
CA ARG A 68 17.06 9.61 -6.14
C ARG A 68 18.30 8.73 -6.25
N GLN A 69 19.21 8.84 -5.27
CA GLN A 69 20.44 8.06 -5.21
C GLN A 69 20.52 7.32 -3.86
N GLY A 70 20.96 6.07 -3.90
CA GLY A 70 21.02 5.21 -2.72
C GLY A 70 19.68 4.61 -2.32
N ARG A 71 19.68 3.95 -1.16
CA ARG A 71 18.49 3.25 -0.60
C ARG A 71 17.98 3.90 0.66
N THR A 72 18.74 4.77 1.28
CA THR A 72 18.39 5.43 2.54
C THR A 72 18.94 6.86 2.55
N PHE A 73 18.32 7.72 3.34
CA PHE A 73 18.73 9.10 3.56
C PHE A 73 18.60 9.46 5.04
N PRO A 74 19.30 10.52 5.53
CA PRO A 74 19.16 11.00 6.91
C PRO A 74 17.71 11.46 7.18
N ALA A 75 17.14 11.11 8.31
CA ALA A 75 15.76 11.51 8.66
C ALA A 75 15.58 13.04 8.65
N GLY A 76 16.61 13.79 9.06
CA GLY A 76 16.60 15.26 9.04
C GLY A 76 16.79 15.91 7.66
N ALA A 77 16.92 15.13 6.57
CA ALA A 77 17.08 15.69 5.22
C ALA A 77 15.79 16.25 4.62
N VAL A 78 14.63 15.92 5.19
CA VAL A 78 13.31 16.41 4.76
C VAL A 78 12.57 16.91 5.99
N ASP A 79 12.05 18.13 5.93
CA ASP A 79 11.24 18.72 7.01
C ASP A 79 9.81 18.18 6.99
N THR A 80 9.53 17.18 7.84
CA THR A 80 8.19 16.59 7.97
C THR A 80 7.15 17.59 8.47
N ALA A 81 7.56 18.59 9.26
CA ALA A 81 6.64 19.61 9.74
C ALA A 81 6.24 20.59 8.62
N ALA A 82 7.14 20.88 7.68
CA ALA A 82 6.83 21.64 6.48
C ALA A 82 5.89 20.84 5.57
N LEU A 83 6.17 19.56 5.33
CA LEU A 83 5.29 18.67 4.56
C LEU A 83 3.88 18.57 5.14
N ALA A 84 3.75 18.46 6.46
CA ALA A 84 2.45 18.35 7.13
C ALA A 84 1.60 19.64 7.01
N ARG A 85 2.22 20.79 6.72
CA ARG A 85 1.50 22.07 6.49
C ARG A 85 0.97 22.23 5.07
N ILE A 86 1.38 21.38 4.12
CA ILE A 86 0.91 21.43 2.74
C ILE A 86 -0.58 21.11 2.70
N PRO A 87 -1.43 21.95 2.12
CA PRO A 87 -2.86 21.69 2.00
C PRO A 87 -3.12 20.40 1.23
N GLY A 88 -3.88 19.48 1.85
CA GLY A 88 -4.17 18.16 1.30
C GLY A 88 -3.27 17.03 1.82
N VAL A 89 -2.23 17.31 2.59
CA VAL A 89 -1.49 16.31 3.37
C VAL A 89 -2.27 16.02 4.65
N GLY A 90 -2.56 14.75 4.91
CA GLY A 90 -3.26 14.28 6.10
C GLY A 90 -2.32 13.80 7.20
N ALA A 91 -1.33 13.00 6.82
CA ALA A 91 -0.30 12.48 7.75
C ALA A 91 0.99 12.16 7.00
N VAL A 92 2.12 12.20 7.71
CA VAL A 92 3.46 11.87 7.21
C VAL A 92 4.15 10.98 8.23
N SER A 93 4.84 9.94 7.76
CA SER A 93 5.58 9.00 8.62
C SER A 93 6.89 8.58 7.98
N PHE A 94 7.91 8.39 8.79
CA PHE A 94 9.17 7.80 8.38
C PHE A 94 9.07 6.28 8.30
N LEU A 95 9.80 5.72 7.33
CA LEU A 95 9.82 4.29 7.08
C LEU A 95 11.25 3.82 6.78
N LEU A 96 11.68 2.74 7.45
CA LEU A 96 12.90 2.02 7.13
C LEU A 96 12.55 0.58 6.76
N GLU A 97 12.78 0.21 5.52
CA GLU A 97 12.52 -1.14 5.01
C GLU A 97 13.81 -1.84 4.61
N GLN A 98 14.01 -3.03 5.15
CA GLN A 98 15.11 -3.93 4.76
C GLN A 98 14.69 -5.39 4.98
N SER A 99 15.24 -6.28 4.14
CA SER A 99 15.02 -7.71 4.31
C SER A 99 15.82 -8.28 5.49
N ALA A 100 15.19 -9.16 6.25
CA ALA A 100 15.80 -9.91 7.32
C ALA A 100 15.34 -11.36 7.31
N LEU A 101 16.12 -12.25 7.89
CA LEU A 101 15.72 -13.61 8.20
C LEU A 101 15.11 -13.61 9.60
N LEU A 102 13.95 -14.23 9.73
CA LEU A 102 13.25 -14.47 10.97
C LEU A 102 13.42 -15.94 11.36
N GLU A 103 13.64 -16.20 12.65
CA GLU A 103 13.77 -17.56 13.16
C GLU A 103 13.01 -17.71 14.47
N ARG A 104 12.28 -18.81 14.61
CA ARG A 104 11.63 -19.22 15.85
C ARG A 104 11.48 -20.73 15.92
N GLY A 105 12.08 -21.34 16.97
CA GLY A 105 11.93 -22.79 17.22
C GLY A 105 12.37 -23.66 16.04
N GLY A 106 13.45 -23.29 15.35
CA GLY A 106 13.98 -24.01 14.18
C GLY A 106 13.23 -23.72 12.87
N ARG A 107 12.16 -22.92 12.89
CA ARG A 107 11.46 -22.45 11.70
C ARG A 107 12.04 -21.14 11.24
N GLN A 108 12.23 -20.99 9.93
CA GLN A 108 12.81 -19.80 9.33
C GLN A 108 11.93 -19.24 8.23
N ALA A 109 11.90 -17.92 8.12
CA ALA A 109 11.24 -17.20 7.05
C ALA A 109 12.00 -15.92 6.72
N THR A 110 11.98 -15.50 5.47
CA THR A 110 12.51 -14.19 5.06
C THR A 110 11.35 -13.21 4.96
N ALA A 111 11.55 -12.02 5.53
CA ALA A 111 10.55 -10.94 5.43
C ALA A 111 11.22 -9.58 5.27
N VAL A 112 10.47 -8.62 4.77
CA VAL A 112 10.80 -7.20 4.82
C VAL A 112 10.40 -6.67 6.20
N VAL A 113 11.40 -6.34 7.00
CA VAL A 113 11.20 -5.66 8.29
C VAL A 113 10.97 -4.18 8.00
N ARG A 114 9.79 -3.70 8.37
CA ARG A 114 9.34 -2.33 8.23
C ARG A 114 9.42 -1.65 9.59
N GLY A 115 10.46 -0.83 9.76
CA GLY A 115 10.62 0.05 10.93
C GLY A 115 9.78 1.31 10.75
N VAL A 116 8.87 1.58 11.68
CA VAL A 116 7.89 2.67 11.60
C VAL A 116 7.98 3.58 12.82
N ASP A 117 7.71 4.86 12.62
CA ASP A 117 7.61 5.84 13.71
C ASP A 117 6.20 5.86 14.33
N ASP A 118 6.01 6.69 15.36
CA ASP A 118 4.75 6.79 16.08
C ASP A 118 3.61 7.41 15.22
N ALA A 119 3.96 8.14 14.15
CA ALA A 119 3.00 8.74 13.21
C ALA A 119 2.44 7.73 12.19
N TYR A 120 3.04 6.55 12.07
CA TYR A 120 2.66 5.55 11.08
C TYR A 120 1.19 5.11 11.17
N GLY A 121 0.65 5.00 12.38
CA GLY A 121 -0.76 4.66 12.59
C GLY A 121 -1.75 5.69 12.04
N ALA A 122 -1.33 6.95 11.89
CA ALA A 122 -2.13 7.99 11.24
C ALA A 122 -2.10 7.87 9.71
N VAL A 123 -0.99 7.37 9.14
CA VAL A 123 -0.87 7.09 7.70
C VAL A 123 -1.62 5.81 7.34
N PHE A 124 -1.46 4.76 8.15
CA PHE A 124 -2.07 3.44 7.93
C PHE A 124 -2.85 3.01 9.17
N PRO A 125 -4.19 3.09 9.19
CA PRO A 125 -5.01 2.68 10.32
C PRO A 125 -5.08 1.14 10.41
N LEU A 126 -3.97 0.51 10.80
CA LEU A 126 -3.83 -0.94 10.87
C LEU A 126 -4.39 -1.55 12.16
N SER A 127 -4.83 -0.72 13.11
CA SER A 127 -5.49 -1.19 14.33
C SER A 127 -6.65 -2.14 14.05
N ASP A 128 -7.44 -1.85 13.01
CA ASP A 128 -8.62 -2.61 12.63
C ASP A 128 -8.25 -3.94 11.91
N ALA A 129 -7.02 -4.03 11.39
CA ALA A 129 -6.51 -5.25 10.75
C ALA A 129 -5.86 -6.22 11.77
N VAL A 130 -5.65 -5.81 13.03
CA VAL A 130 -5.07 -6.68 14.05
C VAL A 130 -6.10 -7.69 14.53
N VAL A 131 -5.84 -8.97 14.29
CA VAL A 131 -6.72 -10.09 14.66
C VAL A 131 -6.35 -10.74 15.99
N THR A 132 -5.11 -10.56 16.46
CA THR A 132 -4.64 -11.08 17.73
C THR A 132 -3.64 -10.09 18.35
N GLY A 133 -3.76 -9.82 19.66
CA GLY A 133 -2.91 -8.86 20.36
C GLY A 133 -3.33 -7.41 20.10
N ALA A 134 -2.35 -6.54 19.91
CA ALA A 134 -2.58 -5.12 19.67
C ALA A 134 -1.64 -4.56 18.59
N TRP A 135 -2.06 -3.48 17.93
CA TRP A 135 -1.17 -2.65 17.13
C TRP A 135 -0.18 -1.93 18.06
N ARG A 136 0.95 -2.58 18.31
CA ARG A 136 1.96 -2.08 19.22
C ARG A 136 3.35 -2.49 18.75
N VAL A 137 4.10 -1.53 18.22
CA VAL A 137 5.50 -1.72 17.81
C VAL A 137 6.49 -1.35 18.91
N ARG A 138 6.06 -0.50 19.88
CA ARG A 138 6.85 -0.08 21.05
C ARG A 138 5.94 0.21 22.23
N GLU A 139 6.46 -0.06 23.44
CA GLU A 139 5.85 0.32 24.72
C GLU A 139 6.97 0.64 25.71
N GLY A 140 7.13 1.92 26.03
CA GLY A 140 8.29 2.41 26.77
C GLY A 140 9.58 2.07 26.02
N ASP A 141 10.51 1.39 26.69
CA ASP A 141 11.78 0.95 26.09
C ASP A 141 11.71 -0.42 25.37
N ARG A 142 10.56 -1.07 25.43
CA ARG A 142 10.38 -2.41 24.86
C ARG A 142 9.81 -2.32 23.46
N ASN A 143 10.51 -2.98 22.51
CA ASN A 143 10.06 -3.10 21.13
C ASN A 143 9.32 -4.41 20.92
N TYR A 144 8.37 -4.39 19.99
CA TYR A 144 7.54 -5.53 19.60
C TYR A 144 7.53 -5.69 18.09
N LEU A 145 7.22 -6.90 17.65
CA LEU A 145 6.89 -7.20 16.26
C LEU A 145 5.38 -7.24 16.10
N VAL A 146 4.90 -6.67 14.99
CA VAL A 146 3.55 -6.93 14.49
C VAL A 146 3.72 -7.70 13.19
N VAL A 147 3.24 -8.95 13.17
CA VAL A 147 3.49 -9.91 12.08
C VAL A 147 2.20 -10.23 11.34
N GLY A 148 2.29 -10.53 10.05
CA GLY A 148 1.15 -11.02 9.30
C GLY A 148 0.71 -12.42 9.76
N GLN A 149 -0.57 -12.74 9.61
CA GLN A 149 -1.13 -14.03 10.04
C GLN A 149 -0.43 -15.21 9.35
N ALA A 150 -0.19 -15.11 8.06
CA ALA A 150 0.53 -16.15 7.32
C ALA A 150 1.98 -16.31 7.80
N MET A 151 2.68 -15.20 8.12
CA MET A 151 4.03 -15.24 8.71
C MET A 151 4.00 -15.86 10.11
N ALA A 152 3.03 -15.51 10.95
CA ALA A 152 2.84 -16.10 12.27
C ALA A 152 2.67 -17.63 12.20
N TRP A 153 1.87 -18.11 11.22
CA TRP A 153 1.73 -19.55 10.94
C TRP A 153 3.06 -20.21 10.54
N THR A 154 3.79 -19.60 9.62
CA THR A 154 5.10 -20.10 9.15
C THR A 154 6.08 -20.23 10.30
N LEU A 155 6.16 -19.25 11.19
CA LEU A 155 7.04 -19.23 12.36
C LEU A 155 6.48 -20.04 13.54
N GLY A 156 5.26 -20.58 13.44
CA GLY A 156 4.64 -21.37 14.50
C GLY A 156 4.27 -20.55 15.72
N VAL A 157 3.93 -19.27 15.55
CA VAL A 157 3.40 -18.41 16.61
C VAL A 157 1.95 -18.81 16.90
N ARG A 158 1.72 -19.50 18.00
CA ARG A 158 0.38 -19.97 18.42
C ARG A 158 -0.20 -19.12 19.56
N SER A 159 0.66 -18.51 20.33
CA SER A 159 0.31 -17.65 21.46
C SER A 159 1.29 -16.49 21.52
N LEU A 160 0.84 -15.31 21.91
CA LEU A 160 1.71 -14.12 22.06
C LEU A 160 2.54 -14.17 23.36
N ALA A 161 2.16 -15.01 24.34
CA ALA A 161 2.85 -15.08 25.64
C ALA A 161 4.32 -15.53 25.52
N ASP A 162 4.63 -16.43 24.57
CA ASP A 162 5.97 -16.97 24.34
C ASP A 162 6.38 -16.80 22.86
N ALA A 163 6.01 -15.70 22.25
CA ALA A 163 6.20 -15.45 20.83
C ALA A 163 7.46 -14.65 20.53
N ASP A 164 8.59 -15.01 21.12
CA ASP A 164 9.87 -14.38 20.79
C ASP A 164 10.36 -14.86 19.42
N VAL A 165 10.72 -13.90 18.55
CA VAL A 165 11.25 -14.14 17.21
C VAL A 165 12.65 -13.54 17.12
N ALA A 166 13.62 -14.32 16.65
CA ALA A 166 14.95 -13.84 16.35
C ALA A 166 14.99 -13.24 14.93
N LEU A 167 15.47 -12.02 14.83
CA LEU A 167 15.70 -11.29 13.57
C LEU A 167 17.21 -11.33 13.28
N TYR A 168 17.56 -11.75 12.06
CA TYR A 168 18.92 -11.74 11.55
C TYR A 168 19.02 -10.79 10.37
N ALA A 169 19.82 -9.76 10.53
CA ALA A 169 20.09 -8.77 9.49
C ALA A 169 21.55 -8.77 9.09
N VAL A 170 21.83 -8.69 7.80
CA VAL A 170 23.20 -8.59 7.29
C VAL A 170 23.76 -7.21 7.67
N ARG A 171 24.92 -7.20 8.34
CA ARG A 171 25.59 -6.00 8.74
C ARG A 171 26.24 -5.33 7.52
N ARG A 172 25.95 -4.07 7.26
CA ARG A 172 26.63 -3.30 6.22
C ARG A 172 28.03 -2.93 6.66
N GLY A 173 29.01 -3.11 5.78
CA GLY A 173 30.31 -2.45 5.89
C GLY A 173 31.53 -3.33 6.19
N SER A 174 31.39 -4.63 6.40
CA SER A 174 32.56 -5.50 6.59
C SER A 174 32.38 -6.84 5.89
N PHE A 175 32.63 -6.88 4.58
CA PHE A 175 33.01 -8.14 3.95
C PHE A 175 34.48 -8.45 4.33
N SER A 176 34.70 -8.93 5.53
CA SER A 176 35.94 -9.64 5.82
C SER A 176 35.76 -11.08 5.35
N SER A 177 36.43 -11.41 4.27
CA SER A 177 36.43 -12.73 3.64
C SER A 177 36.95 -13.86 4.56
N LEU A 178 37.46 -13.52 5.75
CA LEU A 178 38.17 -14.44 6.63
C LEU A 178 37.35 -14.95 7.83
N LEU A 179 36.24 -14.29 8.19
CA LEU A 179 35.37 -14.70 9.30
C LEU A 179 33.88 -14.43 8.96
N PRO A 180 33.16 -15.42 8.42
CA PRO A 180 31.74 -15.22 8.05
C PRO A 180 30.79 -15.00 9.24
N ILE A 181 31.25 -15.21 10.47
CA ILE A 181 30.42 -15.23 11.69
C ILE A 181 30.08 -13.81 12.21
N GLU A 182 30.82 -12.76 11.83
CA GLU A 182 30.61 -11.39 12.32
C GLU A 182 29.72 -10.52 11.43
N ASN A 183 29.17 -11.05 10.36
CA ASN A 183 28.52 -10.26 9.32
C ASN A 183 27.00 -10.06 9.52
N TYR A 184 26.41 -10.50 10.63
CA TYR A 184 25.00 -10.29 10.89
C TYR A 184 24.73 -9.75 12.31
N THR A 185 23.67 -8.99 12.42
CA THR A 185 23.11 -8.57 13.72
C THR A 185 21.95 -9.46 14.05
N ARG A 186 21.95 -10.04 15.26
CA ARG A 186 20.82 -10.81 15.79
C ARG A 186 20.11 -10.00 16.87
N ARG A 187 18.78 -9.94 16.82
CA ARG A 187 17.91 -9.38 17.85
C ARG A 187 16.72 -10.29 18.08
N THR A 188 16.42 -10.60 19.32
CA THR A 188 15.22 -11.35 19.69
C THR A 188 14.17 -10.37 20.20
N VAL A 189 12.96 -10.44 19.65
CA VAL A 189 11.90 -9.45 19.86
C VAL A 189 10.57 -10.19 20.03
N PRO A 190 9.77 -9.87 21.04
CA PRO A 190 8.45 -10.46 21.24
C PRO A 190 7.45 -9.99 20.18
N VAL A 191 6.52 -10.85 19.81
CA VAL A 191 5.38 -10.50 18.95
C VAL A 191 4.30 -9.84 19.81
N GLY A 192 3.93 -8.60 19.49
CA GLY A 192 2.89 -7.83 20.19
C GLY A 192 1.52 -7.91 19.53
N GLY A 193 1.48 -8.27 18.24
CA GLY A 193 0.24 -8.39 17.48
C GLY A 193 0.39 -9.17 16.19
N VAL A 194 -0.74 -9.68 15.73
CA VAL A 194 -0.87 -10.37 14.43
C VAL A 194 -1.93 -9.63 13.62
N PHE A 195 -1.60 -9.22 12.40
CA PHE A 195 -2.54 -8.58 11.49
C PHE A 195 -2.97 -9.54 10.38
N SER A 196 -4.18 -9.31 9.85
CA SER A 196 -4.69 -10.00 8.67
C SER A 196 -5.14 -8.99 7.64
N LEU A 197 -4.58 -9.10 6.44
CA LEU A 197 -4.87 -8.26 5.27
C LEU A 197 -4.95 -9.15 4.03
N ASP A 198 -4.08 -8.92 3.06
CA ASP A 198 -3.89 -9.79 1.91
C ASP A 198 -2.71 -10.76 2.14
N LEU A 199 -2.78 -11.92 1.51
CA LEU A 199 -1.80 -13.01 1.72
C LEU A 199 -0.35 -12.59 1.39
N GLU A 200 -0.15 -11.78 0.36
CA GLU A 200 1.18 -11.30 -0.05
C GLU A 200 1.79 -10.43 1.04
N THR A 201 1.01 -9.48 1.56
CA THR A 201 1.43 -8.60 2.66
C THR A 201 1.70 -9.39 3.95
N GLU A 202 0.82 -10.35 4.29
CA GLU A 202 0.97 -11.18 5.50
C GLU A 202 2.22 -12.06 5.49
N GLN A 203 2.63 -12.53 4.31
CA GLN A 203 3.83 -13.35 4.16
C GLN A 203 5.11 -12.55 4.06
N SER A 204 5.02 -11.31 3.55
CA SER A 204 6.18 -10.53 3.15
C SER A 204 6.63 -9.53 4.19
N TYR A 205 5.74 -9.01 5.03
CA TYR A 205 6.04 -7.88 5.92
C TYR A 205 5.94 -8.22 7.41
N VAL A 206 6.87 -7.62 8.15
CA VAL A 206 6.85 -7.60 9.62
C VAL A 206 7.15 -6.17 10.06
N LEU A 207 6.34 -5.63 10.96
CA LEU A 207 6.50 -4.26 11.44
C LEU A 207 7.12 -4.22 12.83
N THR A 208 7.92 -3.19 13.06
CA THR A 208 8.53 -2.90 14.36
C THR A 208 8.79 -1.40 14.51
N SER A 209 9.33 -0.96 15.64
CA SER A 209 9.71 0.44 15.81
C SER A 209 10.85 0.84 14.87
N LEU A 210 10.83 2.10 14.41
CA LEU A 210 11.87 2.67 13.56
C LEU A 210 13.25 2.54 14.22
N GLU A 211 13.33 2.81 15.52
CA GLU A 211 14.56 2.73 16.32
C GLU A 211 15.15 1.31 16.35
N LEU A 212 14.29 0.27 16.51
CA LEU A 212 14.77 -1.11 16.47
C LEU A 212 15.28 -1.47 15.08
N ALA A 213 14.59 -1.09 14.03
CA ALA A 213 15.00 -1.33 12.65
C ALA A 213 16.34 -0.64 12.34
N GLN A 214 16.50 0.62 12.75
CA GLN A 214 17.76 1.36 12.59
C GLN A 214 18.93 0.66 13.29
N ARG A 215 18.72 0.17 14.50
CA ARG A 215 19.75 -0.60 15.26
C ARG A 215 20.02 -1.97 14.63
N LEU A 216 18.98 -2.66 14.16
CA LEU A 216 19.10 -3.99 13.55
C LEU A 216 19.93 -3.94 12.26
N PHE A 217 19.66 -2.95 11.41
CA PHE A 217 20.30 -2.80 10.09
C PHE A 217 21.53 -1.90 10.09
N ASN A 218 21.93 -1.36 11.24
CA ASN A 218 23.03 -0.41 11.39
C ASN A 218 22.85 0.84 10.50
N TYR A 219 21.70 1.48 10.62
CA TYR A 219 21.33 2.72 9.92
C TYR A 219 20.97 3.82 10.93
N PRO A 220 21.91 4.32 11.74
CA PRO A 220 21.62 5.37 12.70
C PRO A 220 21.05 6.60 11.98
N ASP A 221 19.92 7.11 12.47
CA ASP A 221 19.22 8.29 11.98
C ASP A 221 18.88 8.28 10.47
N ARG A 222 18.81 7.11 9.87
CA ARG A 222 18.47 6.98 8.44
C ARG A 222 17.14 6.26 8.24
N VAL A 223 16.49 6.63 7.14
CA VAL A 223 15.22 6.07 6.69
C VAL A 223 15.30 5.72 5.21
N SER A 224 14.45 4.80 4.75
CA SER A 224 14.37 4.42 3.34
C SER A 224 13.39 5.29 2.55
N SER A 225 12.33 5.74 3.22
CA SER A 225 11.30 6.58 2.62
C SER A 225 10.53 7.38 3.66
N LEU A 226 9.85 8.41 3.19
CA LEU A 226 8.72 9.04 3.86
C LEU A 226 7.45 8.62 3.15
N VAL A 227 6.44 8.26 3.90
CA VAL A 227 5.11 7.90 3.40
C VAL A 227 4.10 8.97 3.82
N VAL A 228 3.23 9.33 2.89
CA VAL A 228 2.26 10.40 3.08
C VAL A 228 0.86 9.85 2.82
N ARG A 229 -0.06 10.15 3.72
CA ARG A 229 -1.50 10.00 3.53
C ARG A 229 -2.10 11.33 3.12
N LEU A 230 -2.94 11.31 2.11
CA LEU A 230 -3.68 12.48 1.68
C LEU A 230 -4.93 12.69 2.55
N ALA A 231 -5.30 13.95 2.72
CA ALA A 231 -6.60 14.28 3.31
C ALA A 231 -7.74 13.83 2.38
N PRO A 232 -8.90 13.45 2.91
CA PRO A 232 -10.04 13.05 2.09
C PRO A 232 -10.41 14.11 1.06
N GLY A 233 -10.52 13.70 -0.22
CA GLY A 233 -10.88 14.59 -1.33
C GLY A 233 -9.73 15.47 -1.86
N ALA A 234 -8.50 15.30 -1.37
CA ALA A 234 -7.35 16.02 -1.90
C ALA A 234 -6.98 15.56 -3.32
N ASP A 235 -6.58 16.50 -4.15
CA ASP A 235 -6.03 16.23 -5.48
C ASP A 235 -4.59 15.69 -5.34
N ALA A 236 -4.43 14.40 -5.57
CA ALA A 236 -3.16 13.68 -5.40
C ALA A 236 -2.02 14.29 -6.24
N GLU A 237 -2.31 14.72 -7.47
CA GLU A 237 -1.28 15.24 -8.36
C GLU A 237 -0.86 16.66 -7.97
N ARG A 238 -1.80 17.47 -7.48
CA ARG A 238 -1.50 18.79 -6.94
C ARG A 238 -0.64 18.70 -5.69
N VAL A 239 -1.02 17.81 -4.75
CA VAL A 239 -0.27 17.59 -3.50
C VAL A 239 1.10 17.00 -3.81
N ARG A 240 1.19 16.03 -4.74
CA ARG A 240 2.47 15.44 -5.16
C ARG A 240 3.47 16.51 -5.63
N ARG A 241 3.00 17.49 -6.44
CA ARG A 241 3.87 18.59 -6.92
C ARG A 241 4.35 19.46 -5.77
N ALA A 242 3.46 19.87 -4.88
CA ALA A 242 3.84 20.68 -3.71
C ALA A 242 4.80 19.94 -2.77
N VAL A 243 4.57 18.64 -2.55
CA VAL A 243 5.47 17.76 -1.77
C VAL A 243 6.82 17.60 -2.46
N ALA A 244 6.87 17.53 -3.79
CA ALA A 244 8.11 17.42 -4.54
C ALA A 244 8.94 18.70 -4.48
N GLU A 245 8.30 19.87 -4.53
CA GLU A 245 8.96 21.17 -4.35
C GLU A 245 9.57 21.31 -2.96
N GLU A 246 8.84 20.91 -1.91
CA GLU A 246 9.30 20.98 -0.53
C GLU A 246 10.42 19.96 -0.24
N ALA A 247 10.30 18.73 -0.77
CA ALA A 247 11.33 17.69 -0.59
C ALA A 247 12.64 18.00 -1.32
N GLY A 248 12.60 18.77 -2.41
CA GLY A 248 13.74 19.16 -3.22
C GLY A 248 14.23 18.11 -4.23
N ASP A 249 15.21 18.51 -5.06
CA ASP A 249 15.68 17.72 -6.21
C ASP A 249 16.36 16.39 -5.86
N GLY A 250 16.81 16.23 -4.63
CA GLY A 250 17.43 14.99 -4.13
C GLY A 250 16.46 13.82 -3.99
N PHE A 251 15.16 14.09 -4.07
CA PHE A 251 14.12 13.12 -3.80
C PHE A 251 13.23 12.87 -5.02
N ARG A 252 12.57 11.73 -5.00
CA ARG A 252 11.53 11.34 -5.95
C ARG A 252 10.24 11.14 -5.18
N VAL A 253 9.20 11.86 -5.55
CA VAL A 253 7.86 11.71 -5.01
C VAL A 253 7.02 10.92 -6.01
N ARG A 254 6.48 9.79 -5.60
CA ARG A 254 5.67 8.90 -6.43
C ARG A 254 4.29 8.71 -5.81
N THR A 255 3.30 8.68 -6.68
CA THR A 255 1.93 8.30 -6.31
C THR A 255 1.82 6.79 -6.11
N ARG A 256 0.73 6.34 -5.51
CA ARG A 256 0.39 4.92 -5.36
C ARG A 256 0.42 4.17 -6.70
N ASP A 257 -0.15 4.75 -7.75
CA ASP A 257 -0.21 4.14 -9.07
C ASP A 257 1.18 4.02 -9.71
N GLU A 258 2.04 5.04 -9.54
CA GLU A 258 3.41 5.01 -10.03
C GLU A 258 4.28 3.98 -9.30
N LEU A 259 4.06 3.78 -7.99
CA LEU A 259 4.75 2.75 -7.21
C LEU A 259 4.45 1.36 -7.76
N ARG A 260 3.19 1.08 -8.05
CA ARG A 260 2.75 -0.20 -8.63
C ARG A 260 3.22 -0.40 -10.06
N ALA A 261 3.12 0.62 -10.90
CA ALA A 261 3.60 0.52 -12.28
C ALA A 261 5.11 0.19 -12.35
N SER A 262 5.90 0.69 -11.39
CA SER A 262 7.32 0.34 -11.30
C SER A 262 7.53 -1.10 -10.81
N PHE A 263 6.72 -1.59 -9.89
CA PHE A 263 6.76 -2.98 -9.41
C PHE A 263 6.42 -3.98 -10.51
N TYR A 264 5.36 -3.76 -11.27
CA TYR A 264 5.00 -4.60 -12.42
C TYR A 264 6.08 -4.61 -13.50
N ARG A 265 6.74 -3.50 -13.75
CA ARG A 265 7.88 -3.46 -14.70
C ARG A 265 9.04 -4.34 -14.23
N ILE A 266 9.43 -4.28 -12.98
CA ILE A 266 10.53 -5.09 -12.43
C ILE A 266 10.20 -6.58 -12.54
N MET A 267 9.00 -6.99 -12.17
CA MET A 267 8.55 -8.40 -12.29
C MET A 267 8.51 -8.90 -13.74
N THR A 268 8.26 -8.02 -14.71
CA THR A 268 8.25 -8.39 -16.13
C THR A 268 9.65 -8.59 -16.69
N TYR A 269 10.66 -7.88 -16.15
CA TYR A 269 12.06 -8.06 -16.57
C TYR A 269 12.74 -9.30 -15.95
N GLU A 270 12.28 -9.81 -14.81
CA GLU A 270 12.82 -11.04 -14.21
C GLU A 270 12.31 -12.33 -14.88
N LYS A 271 11.32 -12.26 -15.76
CA LYS A 271 10.76 -13.42 -16.47
C LYS A 271 11.44 -13.75 -17.81
N TRP A 272 12.54 -13.06 -18.16
CA TRP A 272 13.34 -13.33 -19.37
C TRP A 272 14.83 -13.62 -18.98
#